data_369f419e4d07618bfc30a62becd0a0b4
#
_entry.id   369f419e4d07618bfc30a62becd0a0b4
#
_cell.length_a   1.000
_cell.length_b   1.000
_cell.length_c   1.000
_cell.angle_alpha   90.00
_cell.angle_beta   90.00
_cell.angle_gamma   90.00
#
_symmetry.space_group_name_H-M   'P 1'
#
loop_
_entity.id
_entity.type
_entity.pdbx_description
1 polymer ?
#
loop_
_entity_poly.entity_id
_entity_poly.type
_entity_poly.pdbx_seq_one_letter_code
_entity_poly.pdbx_strand_id
1 'polypeptide(L)'
;MELVIHKKLKAGRLMPWGKGTVVTGAKGFVFLAGNTATTDDYEPFKKGGGAAGDAAAQWRIILANIKSDLEELGTSLDHLIKLTFFVKGPFPDGGVLSSPNFRQDVMDKFFARHCPKQCSYNNPPPSEVIGVAALAHPDLVIEIVAVAALPD
;
A
#
# COMPACT_ATOMS: atom_id res chain seq x y z
N MET A 1 22.91 -1.81 4.20
CA MET A 1 21.63 -1.48 4.87
C MET A 1 20.96 -2.75 5.39
N GLU A 2 20.37 -2.69 6.57
CA GLU A 2 19.53 -3.75 7.12
C GLU A 2 18.13 -3.21 7.37
N LEU A 3 17.12 -3.98 6.99
CA LEU A 3 15.71 -3.66 7.21
C LEU A 3 15.01 -4.86 7.84
N VAL A 4 14.46 -4.67 9.03
CA VAL A 4 13.80 -5.72 9.80
C VAL A 4 12.36 -5.32 10.11
N ILE A 5 11.40 -6.05 9.58
CA ILE A 5 10.00 -5.90 9.94
C ILE A 5 9.70 -6.74 11.18
N HIS A 6 9.31 -6.08 12.25
CA HIS A 6 8.86 -6.75 13.46
C HIS A 6 7.41 -7.16 13.34
N LYS A 7 7.13 -8.44 13.52
CA LYS A 7 5.79 -9.01 13.43
C LYS A 7 4.90 -8.53 14.56
N LYS A 8 3.62 -8.29 14.26
CA LYS A 8 2.59 -8.04 15.25
C LYS A 8 1.82 -9.32 15.54
N LEU A 9 1.81 -9.70 16.81
CA LEU A 9 1.01 -10.84 17.28
C LEU A 9 -0.07 -10.35 18.25
N LYS A 10 -1.26 -10.94 18.16
CA LYS A 10 -2.34 -10.81 19.13
C LYS A 10 -2.84 -12.19 19.50
N ALA A 11 -2.78 -12.52 20.79
CA ALA A 11 -3.15 -13.85 21.30
C ALA A 11 -2.49 -15.00 20.51
N GLY A 12 -1.19 -14.86 20.17
CA GLY A 12 -0.43 -15.83 19.39
C GLY A 12 -0.71 -15.85 17.88
N ARG A 13 -1.64 -15.03 17.38
CA ARG A 13 -1.98 -14.94 15.95
C ARG A 13 -1.23 -13.80 15.27
N LEU A 14 -0.63 -14.10 14.12
CA LEU A 14 0.01 -13.10 13.29
C LEU A 14 -1.03 -12.14 12.71
N MET A 15 -0.83 -10.85 12.96
CA MET A 15 -1.66 -9.81 12.35
C MET A 15 -1.22 -9.53 10.92
N PRO A 16 -2.15 -9.09 10.04
CA PRO A 16 -1.83 -8.76 8.66
C PRO A 16 -1.11 -7.42 8.49
N TRP A 17 -0.46 -6.93 9.55
CA TRP A 17 0.42 -5.76 9.54
C TRP A 17 1.58 -5.96 10.50
N GLY A 18 2.73 -5.38 10.20
CA GLY A 18 3.88 -5.39 11.09
C GLY A 18 3.68 -4.47 12.29
N LYS A 19 4.37 -4.78 13.37
CA LYS A 19 4.45 -3.93 14.56
C LYS A 19 5.23 -2.64 14.26
N GLY A 20 6.29 -2.77 13.49
CA GLY A 20 7.19 -1.69 13.13
C GLY A 20 8.31 -2.20 12.24
N THR A 21 9.02 -1.28 11.61
CA THR A 21 10.22 -1.56 10.82
C THR A 21 11.41 -0.87 11.45
N VAL A 22 12.49 -1.62 11.68
CA VAL A 22 13.79 -1.05 12.08
C VAL A 22 14.69 -1.02 10.84
N VAL A 23 15.26 0.14 10.56
CA VAL A 23 16.19 0.34 9.44
C VAL A 23 17.52 0.80 9.99
N THR A 24 18.61 0.13 9.61
CA THR A 24 19.98 0.46 10.01
C THR A 24 20.85 0.61 8.78
N GLY A 25 21.63 1.70 8.73
CA GLY A 25 22.58 1.96 7.63
C GLY A 25 21.91 2.32 6.30
N ALA A 26 20.71 2.89 6.34
CA ALA A 26 20.11 3.45 5.13
C ALA A 26 20.84 4.73 4.71
N LYS A 27 21.04 4.92 3.40
CA LYS A 27 21.57 6.14 2.81
C LYS A 27 20.58 7.30 2.90
N GLY A 28 19.31 6.99 2.93
CA GLY A 28 18.20 7.94 3.03
C GLY A 28 16.85 7.24 3.06
N PHE A 29 15.81 8.04 2.88
CA PHE A 29 14.43 7.55 2.85
C PHE A 29 13.68 8.19 1.68
N VAL A 30 12.77 7.42 1.11
CA VAL A 30 11.83 7.87 0.07
C VAL A 30 10.45 7.96 0.68
N PHE A 31 9.87 9.15 0.64
CA PHE A 31 8.49 9.42 1.04
C PHE A 31 7.69 9.66 -0.23
N LEU A 32 6.95 8.68 -0.69
CA LEU A 32 6.11 8.86 -1.86
C LEU A 32 4.91 9.77 -1.52
N ALA A 33 4.51 10.58 -2.49
CA ALA A 33 3.20 11.20 -2.44
C ALA A 33 2.10 10.13 -2.41
N GLY A 34 0.92 10.50 -1.92
CA GLY A 34 -0.24 9.62 -1.95
C GLY A 34 -0.52 9.14 -3.38
N ASN A 35 -0.60 7.82 -3.55
CA ASN A 35 -0.80 7.20 -4.85
C ASN A 35 -2.27 6.84 -5.03
N THR A 36 -2.85 7.29 -6.14
CA THR A 36 -4.22 7.00 -6.52
C THR A 36 -4.25 6.30 -7.87
N ALA A 37 -5.40 5.74 -8.23
CA ALA A 37 -5.57 5.05 -9.52
C ALA A 37 -5.71 6.08 -10.67
N THR A 38 -4.63 6.80 -10.94
CA THR A 38 -4.51 7.74 -12.04
C THR A 38 -3.53 7.22 -13.08
N THR A 39 -3.69 7.65 -14.32
CA THR A 39 -2.82 7.31 -15.43
C THR A 39 -2.01 8.54 -15.85
N ASP A 40 -0.92 8.34 -16.59
CA ASP A 40 0.00 9.41 -17.02
C ASP A 40 -0.68 10.51 -17.83
N ASP A 41 -1.82 10.22 -18.47
CA ASP A 41 -2.60 11.20 -19.22
C ASP A 41 -3.57 12.02 -18.35
N TYR A 42 -3.48 11.84 -17.01
CA TYR A 42 -4.30 12.53 -16.04
C TYR A 42 -5.82 12.32 -16.22
N GLU A 43 -6.22 11.31 -16.95
CA GLU A 43 -7.62 10.88 -16.98
C GLU A 43 -7.84 9.81 -15.90
N PRO A 44 -8.33 10.19 -14.70
CA PRO A 44 -8.60 9.23 -13.65
C PRO A 44 -9.56 8.16 -14.21
N PHE A 45 -9.12 6.91 -14.19
CA PHE A 45 -9.96 5.72 -14.42
C PHE A 45 -10.43 5.44 -15.84
N LYS A 46 -10.33 6.35 -16.79
CA LYS A 46 -10.89 6.13 -18.11
C LYS A 46 -10.09 5.17 -18.98
N LYS A 47 -8.78 5.12 -18.80
CA LYS A 47 -7.91 4.26 -19.60
C LYS A 47 -7.30 3.07 -18.87
N GLY A 48 -7.30 3.07 -17.58
CA GLY A 48 -6.77 1.97 -16.76
C GLY A 48 -7.72 0.79 -16.57
N GLY A 49 -8.64 0.55 -17.50
CA GLY A 49 -9.54 -0.59 -17.42
C GLY A 49 -10.85 -0.36 -16.68
N GLY A 50 -11.43 0.84 -16.73
CA GLY A 50 -12.75 1.09 -16.14
C GLY A 50 -12.75 1.03 -14.61
N ALA A 51 -11.70 1.54 -13.98
CA ALA A 51 -11.51 1.43 -12.54
C ALA A 51 -12.33 2.44 -11.72
N ALA A 52 -13.17 3.28 -12.32
CA ALA A 52 -14.04 4.19 -11.60
C ALA A 52 -14.94 3.42 -10.63
N GLY A 53 -14.80 3.68 -9.32
CA GLY A 53 -15.55 2.98 -8.28
C GLY A 53 -15.19 1.50 -8.09
N ASP A 54 -14.31 0.93 -8.88
CA ASP A 54 -13.81 -0.44 -8.71
C ASP A 54 -12.57 -0.47 -7.81
N ALA A 55 -12.80 -0.76 -6.54
CA ALA A 55 -11.75 -0.75 -5.54
C ALA A 55 -10.63 -1.77 -5.82
N ALA A 56 -10.95 -2.97 -6.29
CA ALA A 56 -9.95 -3.99 -6.59
C ALA A 56 -9.03 -3.56 -7.74
N ALA A 57 -9.62 -2.99 -8.81
CA ALA A 57 -8.87 -2.47 -9.94
C ALA A 57 -8.00 -1.28 -9.53
N GLN A 58 -8.52 -0.38 -8.70
CA GLN A 58 -7.75 0.75 -8.18
C GLN A 58 -6.57 0.30 -7.32
N TRP A 59 -6.74 -0.67 -6.43
CA TRP A 59 -5.65 -1.25 -5.65
C TRP A 59 -4.53 -1.80 -6.55
N ARG A 60 -4.86 -2.52 -7.61
CA ARG A 60 -3.86 -3.06 -8.55
C ARG A 60 -3.06 -1.96 -9.25
N ILE A 61 -3.74 -0.93 -9.72
CA ILE A 61 -3.10 0.22 -10.38
C ILE A 61 -2.15 0.93 -9.42
N ILE A 62 -2.61 1.21 -8.20
CA ILE A 62 -1.81 1.90 -7.18
C ILE A 62 -0.55 1.12 -6.81
N LEU A 63 -0.68 -0.19 -6.57
CA LEU A 63 0.48 -1.02 -6.22
C LEU A 63 1.51 -1.07 -7.35
N ALA A 64 1.07 -1.14 -8.60
CA ALA A 64 1.96 -1.06 -9.76
C ALA A 64 2.66 0.30 -9.87
N ASN A 65 1.94 1.39 -9.62
CA ASN A 65 2.50 2.74 -9.58
C ASN A 65 3.55 2.87 -8.47
N ILE A 66 3.25 2.43 -7.26
CA ILE A 66 4.20 2.47 -6.12
C ILE A 66 5.48 1.71 -6.47
N LYS A 67 5.36 0.52 -7.06
CA LYS A 67 6.53 -0.24 -7.51
C LYS A 67 7.38 0.55 -8.50
N SER A 68 6.76 1.12 -9.52
CA SER A 68 7.43 1.90 -10.55
C SER A 68 8.10 3.16 -9.97
N ASP A 69 7.39 3.89 -9.13
CA ASP A 69 7.91 5.12 -8.51
C ASP A 69 9.11 4.84 -7.61
N LEU A 70 9.06 3.76 -6.82
CA LEU A 70 10.18 3.37 -5.96
C LEU A 70 11.41 3.00 -6.80
N GLU A 71 11.24 2.26 -7.89
CA GLU A 71 12.32 1.88 -8.79
C GLU A 71 12.94 3.09 -9.48
N GLU A 72 12.14 4.05 -9.92
CA GLU A 72 12.60 5.31 -10.50
C GLU A 72 13.41 6.14 -9.49
N LEU A 73 13.05 6.10 -8.23
CA LEU A 73 13.72 6.83 -7.14
C LEU A 73 14.90 6.06 -6.52
N GLY A 74 15.30 4.94 -7.11
CA GLY A 74 16.51 4.20 -6.72
C GLY A 74 16.33 3.24 -5.54
N THR A 75 15.10 2.83 -5.26
CA THR A 75 14.80 1.82 -4.24
C THR A 75 13.83 0.77 -4.80
N SER A 76 13.19 -0.02 -3.96
CA SER A 76 12.25 -1.05 -4.39
C SER A 76 11.25 -1.40 -3.30
N LEU A 77 10.28 -2.26 -3.64
CA LEU A 77 9.34 -2.83 -2.68
C LEU A 77 10.03 -3.61 -1.55
N ASP A 78 11.20 -4.20 -1.81
CA ASP A 78 11.98 -4.91 -0.79
C ASP A 78 12.47 -4.00 0.35
N HIS A 79 12.41 -2.71 0.15
CA HIS A 79 12.83 -1.70 1.13
C HIS A 79 11.67 -0.91 1.73
N LEU A 80 10.43 -1.38 1.56
CA LEU A 80 9.26 -0.75 2.17
C LEU A 80 9.36 -0.72 3.69
N ILE A 81 9.14 0.46 4.26
CA ILE A 81 9.12 0.69 5.71
C ILE A 81 7.69 0.68 6.22
N LYS A 82 6.79 1.35 5.52
CA LYS A 82 5.41 1.56 5.98
C LYS A 82 4.47 1.86 4.82
N LEU A 83 3.22 1.41 4.98
CA LEU A 83 2.09 1.74 4.12
C LEU A 83 0.97 2.38 4.93
N THR A 84 0.32 3.39 4.37
CA THR A 84 -0.91 3.98 4.91
C THR A 84 -1.99 3.92 3.84
N PHE A 85 -3.15 3.36 4.20
CA PHE A 85 -4.30 3.20 3.32
C PHE A 85 -5.40 4.17 3.73
N PHE A 86 -5.82 5.03 2.80
CA PHE A 86 -6.98 5.89 2.96
C PHE A 86 -8.12 5.33 2.12
N VAL A 87 -9.19 4.94 2.77
CA VAL A 87 -10.35 4.31 2.13
C VAL A 87 -11.56 5.24 2.23
N LYS A 88 -12.15 5.53 1.06
CA LYS A 88 -13.35 6.39 1.00
C LYS A 88 -14.58 5.63 1.50
N GLY A 89 -15.36 6.29 2.38
CA GLY A 89 -16.70 5.81 2.78
C GLY A 89 -17.73 5.85 1.65
N PRO A 90 -18.99 5.51 1.95
CA PRO A 90 -19.55 5.34 3.30
C PRO A 90 -19.17 4.01 3.97
N PHE A 91 -19.25 3.99 5.30
CA PHE A 91 -19.01 2.81 6.14
C PHE A 91 -20.32 2.50 6.91
N PRO A 92 -21.24 1.75 6.31
CA PRO A 92 -22.59 1.55 6.88
C PRO A 92 -22.57 0.89 8.26
N ASP A 93 -21.56 0.06 8.54
CA ASP A 93 -21.41 -0.61 9.84
C ASP A 93 -20.48 0.15 10.80
N GLY A 94 -20.15 1.39 10.48
CA GLY A 94 -19.46 2.33 11.35
C GLY A 94 -17.94 2.28 11.35
N GLY A 95 -17.31 1.28 10.75
CA GLY A 95 -15.85 1.15 10.72
C GLY A 95 -15.29 0.92 9.32
N VAL A 96 -14.07 1.40 9.06
CA VAL A 96 -13.41 1.22 7.77
C VAL A 96 -13.20 -0.26 7.39
N LEU A 97 -13.10 -1.14 8.37
CA LEU A 97 -12.95 -2.59 8.15
C LEU A 97 -14.25 -3.26 7.70
N SER A 98 -15.39 -2.57 7.74
CA SER A 98 -16.63 -3.04 7.15
C SER A 98 -16.65 -2.93 5.61
N SER A 99 -15.75 -2.11 5.05
CA SER A 99 -15.58 -2.02 3.60
C SER A 99 -14.87 -3.24 3.03
N PRO A 100 -15.10 -3.57 1.75
CA PRO A 100 -14.36 -4.63 1.08
C PRO A 100 -12.85 -4.44 1.24
N ASN A 101 -12.19 -5.43 1.79
CA ASN A 101 -10.75 -5.42 2.00
C ASN A 101 -10.09 -6.32 0.96
N PHE A 102 -9.45 -5.71 -0.01
CA PHE A 102 -8.74 -6.42 -1.07
C PHE A 102 -7.31 -6.81 -0.71
N ARG A 103 -6.98 -6.79 0.58
CA ARG A 103 -5.64 -7.15 1.05
C ARG A 103 -5.24 -8.54 0.57
N GLN A 104 -6.06 -9.56 0.86
CA GLN A 104 -5.77 -10.93 0.46
C GLN A 104 -5.87 -11.14 -1.06
N ASP A 105 -6.89 -10.59 -1.68
CA ASP A 105 -7.19 -10.86 -3.08
C ASP A 105 -6.29 -10.09 -4.04
N VAL A 106 -5.77 -8.94 -3.64
CA VAL A 106 -4.95 -8.08 -4.49
C VAL A 106 -3.55 -7.90 -3.93
N MET A 107 -3.43 -7.35 -2.71
CA MET A 107 -2.16 -6.93 -2.16
C MET A 107 -1.24 -8.12 -1.84
N ASP A 108 -1.75 -9.16 -1.21
CA ASP A 108 -0.95 -10.35 -0.88
C ASP A 108 -0.46 -11.06 -2.14
N LYS A 109 -1.28 -11.14 -3.18
CA LYS A 109 -0.89 -11.70 -4.47
C LYS A 109 0.18 -10.85 -5.16
N PHE A 110 0.03 -9.55 -5.13
CA PHE A 110 1.01 -8.63 -5.69
C PHE A 110 2.36 -8.73 -4.99
N PHE A 111 2.37 -8.71 -3.67
CA PHE A 111 3.61 -8.82 -2.90
C PHE A 111 4.24 -10.21 -2.99
N ALA A 112 3.46 -11.27 -3.03
CA ALA A 112 3.98 -12.62 -3.25
C ALA A 112 4.76 -12.73 -4.57
N ARG A 113 4.34 -11.99 -5.59
CA ARG A 113 5.01 -11.95 -6.89
C ARG A 113 6.20 -11.00 -6.93
N HIS A 114 6.10 -9.82 -6.34
CA HIS A 114 7.04 -8.71 -6.54
C HIS A 114 7.94 -8.42 -5.33
N CYS A 115 7.55 -8.87 -4.14
CA CYS A 115 8.28 -8.60 -2.90
C CYS A 115 8.08 -9.75 -1.89
N PRO A 116 8.43 -11.00 -2.25
CA PRO A 116 8.07 -12.17 -1.43
C PRO A 116 8.78 -12.21 -0.08
N LYS A 117 9.94 -11.55 0.05
CA LYS A 117 10.74 -11.58 1.27
C LYS A 117 10.31 -10.56 2.30
N GLN A 118 10.02 -9.32 1.89
CA GLN A 118 9.85 -8.19 2.80
C GLN A 118 8.40 -7.74 2.98
N CYS A 119 7.52 -8.09 2.05
CA CYS A 119 6.14 -7.61 2.06
C CYS A 119 5.12 -8.76 2.00
N SER A 120 5.57 -9.99 2.20
CA SER A 120 4.70 -11.16 2.12
C SER A 120 3.68 -11.19 3.27
N TYR A 121 2.68 -12.04 3.12
CA TYR A 121 1.71 -12.32 4.19
C TYR A 121 2.38 -12.70 5.52
N ASN A 122 3.51 -13.42 5.46
CA ASN A 122 4.26 -13.84 6.64
C ASN A 122 5.20 -12.76 7.19
N ASN A 123 5.42 -11.70 6.46
CA ASN A 123 6.27 -10.57 6.84
C ASN A 123 5.67 -9.24 6.35
N PRO A 124 4.43 -8.89 6.79
CA PRO A 124 3.74 -7.72 6.30
C PRO A 124 4.38 -6.44 6.84
N PRO A 125 4.52 -5.38 6.02
CA PRO A 125 4.99 -4.10 6.51
C PRO A 125 4.00 -3.50 7.51
N PRO A 126 4.45 -2.63 8.42
CA PRO A 126 3.57 -1.83 9.25
C PRO A 126 2.61 -1.02 8.38
N SER A 127 1.35 -0.98 8.77
CA SER A 127 0.34 -0.21 8.03
C SER A 127 -0.79 0.26 8.94
N GLU A 128 -1.44 1.33 8.56
CA GLU A 128 -2.74 1.71 9.09
C GLU A 128 -3.75 1.85 7.97
N VAL A 129 -5.03 1.63 8.32
CA VAL A 129 -6.17 1.85 7.43
C VAL A 129 -7.03 2.96 8.03
N ILE A 130 -7.25 4.03 7.27
CA ILE A 130 -7.97 5.23 7.70
C ILE A 130 -9.14 5.45 6.77
N GLY A 131 -10.35 5.53 7.35
CA GLY A 131 -11.55 5.89 6.62
C GLY A 131 -11.63 7.41 6.41
N VAL A 132 -11.96 7.84 5.20
CA VAL A 132 -12.11 9.25 4.82
C VAL A 132 -13.44 9.50 4.13
N ALA A 133 -13.94 10.74 4.24
CA ALA A 133 -15.18 11.15 3.58
C ALA A 133 -15.01 11.32 2.07
N ALA A 134 -13.85 11.78 1.62
CA ALA A 134 -13.56 12.05 0.22
C ALA A 134 -12.08 11.89 -0.07
N LEU A 135 -11.76 11.62 -1.32
CA LEU A 135 -10.42 11.72 -1.90
C LEU A 135 -10.41 12.85 -2.94
N ALA A 136 -9.28 13.04 -3.62
CA ALA A 136 -9.11 14.18 -4.53
C ALA A 136 -10.09 14.18 -5.71
N HIS A 137 -10.60 13.03 -6.12
CA HIS A 137 -11.57 12.89 -7.21
C HIS A 137 -12.73 11.98 -6.79
N PRO A 138 -13.98 12.24 -7.22
CA PRO A 138 -15.16 11.45 -6.79
C PRO A 138 -15.09 9.96 -7.14
N ASP A 139 -14.39 9.58 -8.20
CA ASP A 139 -14.26 8.18 -8.61
C ASP A 139 -13.16 7.41 -7.84
N LEU A 140 -12.34 8.10 -7.05
CA LEU A 140 -11.32 7.46 -6.21
C LEU A 140 -11.96 6.86 -4.96
N VAL A 141 -11.61 5.59 -4.68
CA VAL A 141 -12.08 4.88 -3.49
C VAL A 141 -10.95 4.50 -2.55
N ILE A 142 -9.72 4.57 -3.01
CA ILE A 142 -8.51 4.24 -2.22
C ILE A 142 -7.34 5.13 -2.61
N GLU A 143 -6.53 5.52 -1.63
CA GLU A 143 -5.23 6.15 -1.79
C GLU A 143 -4.23 5.44 -0.88
N ILE A 144 -3.03 5.18 -1.38
CA ILE A 144 -1.98 4.52 -0.60
C ILE A 144 -0.74 5.40 -0.55
N VAL A 145 -0.23 5.60 0.66
CA VAL A 145 1.03 6.30 0.91
C VAL A 145 2.08 5.27 1.32
N ALA A 146 3.24 5.31 0.67
CA ALA A 146 4.35 4.41 0.97
C ALA A 146 5.59 5.19 1.41
N VAL A 147 6.33 4.60 2.35
CA VAL A 147 7.67 5.04 2.76
C VAL A 147 8.62 3.88 2.58
N ALA A 148 9.78 4.13 1.98
CA ALA A 148 10.81 3.13 1.76
C ALA A 148 12.19 3.64 2.19
N ALA A 149 13.10 2.72 2.52
CA ALA A 149 14.50 3.04 2.73
C ALA A 149 15.24 3.13 1.39
N LEU A 150 16.23 4.01 1.32
CA LEU A 150 17.15 4.11 0.19
C LEU A 150 18.42 3.32 0.54
N PRO A 151 18.72 2.25 -0.20
CA PRO A 151 19.95 1.48 0.02
C PRO A 151 21.20 2.24 -0.40
N ASP A 152 22.36 1.68 -0.05
CA ASP A 152 23.68 2.20 -0.45
C ASP A 152 23.89 2.17 -1.97
#